data_49984676c3770bb7d21a2f0c5dd1a53f
#
_entry.id   49984676c3770bb7d21a2f0c5dd1a53f
#
_cell.length_a   1.000
_cell.length_b   1.000
_cell.length_c   1.000
_cell.angle_alpha   90.00
_cell.angle_beta   90.00
_cell.angle_gamma   90.00
#
_symmetry.space_group_name_H-M   'P 1'
#
loop_
_entity.id
_entity.type
_entity.pdbx_description
1 polymer ?
#
loop_
_entity_poly.entity_id
_entity_poly.type
_entity_poly.pdbx_seq_one_letter_code
_entity_poly.pdbx_strand_id
1 'polypeptide(L)'
;IEEARKRVPDIAISTTMLVGFPGEAEEEFEDLCAFVREMRFDRLGVFQYSHEEDTRAYELEDDIPAEVKAARASRLMEIQQSISLEHNESKMGQTFKVLFDRKEGEFFVGRTEFDSPEVDNEVLVPAAKHYVRIGDYAQVRITEATDYDLYGEVVKLCFRSQSITRFLVAADV
;
A
#
# COMPACT_ATOMS: atom_id res chain seq x y z
N ILE A 1 -4.73 10.12 -14.58
CA ILE A 1 -5.15 8.92 -13.85
C ILE A 1 -5.94 8.01 -14.77
N GLU A 2 -7.06 8.44 -15.32
CA GLU A 2 -7.91 7.63 -16.20
C GLU A 2 -7.15 7.03 -17.39
N GLU A 3 -6.30 7.83 -18.05
CA GLU A 3 -5.49 7.35 -19.17
C GLU A 3 -4.47 6.28 -18.73
N ALA A 4 -3.91 6.41 -17.53
CA ALA A 4 -3.03 5.39 -16.96
C ALA A 4 -3.78 4.07 -16.73
N ARG A 5 -4.97 4.13 -16.14
CA ARG A 5 -5.84 2.94 -15.91
C ARG A 5 -6.31 2.28 -17.20
N LYS A 6 -6.54 3.07 -18.28
CA LYS A 6 -6.87 2.51 -19.60
C LYS A 6 -5.72 1.73 -20.22
N ARG A 7 -4.49 2.22 -20.04
CA ARG A 7 -3.29 1.58 -20.61
C ARG A 7 -2.80 0.41 -19.78
N VAL A 8 -2.96 0.50 -18.47
CA VAL A 8 -2.55 -0.53 -17.50
C VAL A 8 -3.72 -0.77 -16.57
N PRO A 9 -4.65 -1.71 -16.89
CA PRO A 9 -5.91 -1.88 -16.15
C PRO A 9 -5.74 -2.14 -14.65
N ASP A 10 -4.68 -2.85 -14.26
CA ASP A 10 -4.43 -3.23 -12.86
C ASP A 10 -3.36 -2.35 -12.19
N ILE A 11 -3.13 -1.14 -12.72
CA ILE A 11 -2.13 -0.23 -12.14
C ILE A 11 -2.54 0.21 -10.74
N ALA A 12 -1.67 -0.02 -9.75
CA ALA A 12 -1.79 0.57 -8.43
C ALA A 12 -1.31 2.04 -8.47
N ILE A 13 -2.14 2.95 -8.03
CA ILE A 13 -1.84 4.39 -8.03
C ILE A 13 -1.74 4.88 -6.60
N SER A 14 -0.53 5.31 -6.22
CA SER A 14 -0.25 5.97 -4.94
C SER A 14 -0.14 7.47 -5.13
N THR A 15 -0.59 8.23 -4.15
CA THR A 15 -0.48 9.69 -4.14
C THR A 15 -0.27 10.22 -2.73
N THR A 16 0.15 11.48 -2.67
CA THR A 16 0.26 12.24 -1.42
C THR A 16 -0.51 13.54 -1.57
N MET A 17 -1.34 13.86 -0.59
CA MET A 17 -2.08 15.11 -0.52
C MET A 17 -1.53 15.97 0.61
N LEU A 18 -1.52 17.26 0.40
CA LEU A 18 -1.20 18.26 1.41
C LEU A 18 -2.48 19.04 1.70
N VAL A 19 -2.81 19.21 2.97
CA VAL A 19 -3.97 19.99 3.42
C VAL A 19 -3.55 21.17 4.30
N GLY A 20 -4.37 22.20 4.32
CA GLY A 20 -4.11 23.39 5.13
C GLY A 20 -2.99 24.26 4.58
N PHE A 21 -2.80 24.28 3.26
CA PHE A 21 -1.91 25.23 2.61
C PHE A 21 -2.45 26.66 2.82
N PRO A 22 -1.59 27.68 3.01
CA PRO A 22 -2.03 29.07 3.18
C PRO A 22 -3.06 29.51 2.15
N GLY A 23 -4.20 30.01 2.62
CA GLY A 23 -5.30 30.44 1.78
C GLY A 23 -6.26 29.34 1.30
N GLU A 24 -6.06 28.06 1.67
CA GLU A 24 -6.97 26.97 1.30
C GLU A 24 -8.37 27.19 1.90
N ALA A 25 -9.32 27.54 1.06
CA ALA A 25 -10.71 27.70 1.46
C ALA A 25 -11.41 26.35 1.71
N GLU A 26 -12.56 26.38 2.39
CA GLU A 26 -13.34 25.15 2.63
C GLU A 26 -13.86 24.52 1.34
N GLU A 27 -14.21 25.34 0.34
CA GLU A 27 -14.66 24.87 -0.97
C GLU A 27 -13.57 24.06 -1.68
N GLU A 28 -12.32 24.51 -1.64
CA GLU A 28 -11.16 23.83 -2.24
C GLU A 28 -10.87 22.50 -1.52
N PHE A 29 -11.04 22.47 -0.20
CA PHE A 29 -10.92 21.22 0.56
C PHE A 29 -12.05 20.23 0.22
N GLU A 30 -13.29 20.68 0.05
CA GLU A 30 -14.39 19.83 -0.39
C GLU A 30 -14.17 19.29 -1.80
N ASP A 31 -13.63 20.10 -2.71
CA ASP A 31 -13.22 19.66 -4.05
C ASP A 31 -12.12 18.58 -3.99
N LEU A 32 -11.15 18.73 -3.10
CA LEU A 32 -10.13 17.71 -2.85
C LEU A 32 -10.75 16.41 -2.35
N CYS A 33 -11.71 16.48 -1.41
CA CYS A 33 -12.43 15.32 -0.91
C CYS A 33 -13.24 14.62 -2.03
N ALA A 34 -13.90 15.41 -2.89
CA ALA A 34 -14.62 14.89 -4.05
C ALA A 34 -13.68 14.21 -5.05
N PHE A 35 -12.55 14.82 -5.34
CA PHE A 35 -11.52 14.27 -6.21
C PHE A 35 -10.98 12.92 -5.69
N VAL A 36 -10.69 12.80 -4.39
CA VAL A 36 -10.22 11.53 -3.82
C VAL A 36 -11.28 10.42 -3.94
N ARG A 37 -12.57 10.77 -3.69
CA ARG A 37 -13.68 9.81 -3.86
C ARG A 37 -13.84 9.35 -5.31
N GLU A 38 -13.66 10.25 -6.26
CA GLU A 38 -13.79 9.97 -7.71
C GLU A 38 -12.59 9.14 -8.19
N MET A 39 -11.37 9.56 -7.84
CA MET A 39 -10.14 8.92 -8.33
C MET A 39 -9.87 7.58 -7.68
N ARG A 40 -10.34 7.32 -6.45
CA ARG A 40 -10.22 6.03 -5.76
C ARG A 40 -8.79 5.50 -5.81
N PHE A 41 -7.87 6.21 -5.18
CA PHE A 41 -6.46 5.82 -5.13
C PHE A 41 -6.27 4.51 -4.35
N ASP A 42 -5.32 3.70 -4.80
CA ASP A 42 -4.95 2.47 -4.09
C ASP A 42 -4.26 2.79 -2.77
N ARG A 43 -3.41 3.83 -2.78
CA ARG A 43 -2.73 4.34 -1.60
C ARG A 43 -2.76 5.87 -1.60
N LEU A 44 -3.00 6.44 -0.45
CA LEU A 44 -3.00 7.89 -0.26
C LEU A 44 -2.42 8.23 1.10
N GLY A 45 -1.38 9.07 1.11
CA GLY A 45 -0.87 9.73 2.30
C GLY A 45 -1.38 11.16 2.40
N VAL A 46 -1.62 11.64 3.62
CA VAL A 46 -2.03 13.02 3.86
C VAL A 46 -1.03 13.69 4.80
N PHE A 47 -0.51 14.84 4.37
CA PHE A 47 0.32 15.70 5.19
C PHE A 47 -0.40 17.02 5.46
N GLN A 48 -0.20 17.54 6.66
CA GLN A 48 -0.57 18.90 7.01
C GLN A 48 0.52 19.86 6.57
N TYR A 49 0.14 21.01 6.07
CA TYR A 49 1.12 22.06 5.76
C TYR A 49 1.90 22.47 7.01
N SER A 50 3.21 22.52 6.88
CA SER A 50 4.14 23.07 7.87
C SER A 50 4.82 24.31 7.30
N HIS A 51 4.89 25.36 8.11
CA HIS A 51 5.48 26.63 7.72
C HIS A 51 7.00 26.59 7.86
N GLU A 52 7.69 26.12 6.79
CA GLU A 52 9.12 25.84 6.79
C GLU A 52 9.92 27.00 6.18
N GLU A 53 10.96 27.44 6.90
CA GLU A 53 11.92 28.45 6.44
C GLU A 53 12.56 28.01 5.09
N ASP A 54 13.06 28.97 4.32
CA ASP A 54 13.71 28.76 3.03
C ASP A 54 12.82 28.16 1.92
N THR A 55 11.51 28.14 2.10
CA THR A 55 10.55 27.78 1.06
C THR A 55 9.82 29.00 0.52
N ARG A 56 9.32 28.95 -0.72
CA ARG A 56 8.48 30.03 -1.27
C ARG A 56 7.18 30.19 -0.50
N ALA A 57 6.66 29.12 0.07
CA ALA A 57 5.44 29.14 0.86
C ALA A 57 5.63 29.85 2.22
N TYR A 58 6.86 29.99 2.70
CA TYR A 58 7.18 30.75 3.90
C TYR A 58 6.84 32.24 3.80
N GLU A 59 6.81 32.78 2.59
CA GLU A 59 6.43 34.19 2.35
C GLU A 59 4.91 34.42 2.47
N LEU A 60 4.11 33.35 2.50
CA LEU A 60 2.66 33.40 2.68
C LEU A 60 2.33 33.39 4.18
N GLU A 61 1.26 34.09 4.56
CA GLU A 61 0.74 34.03 5.93
C GLU A 61 0.12 32.64 6.17
N ASP A 62 0.55 31.94 7.22
CA ASP A 62 -0.06 30.67 7.64
C ASP A 62 -1.36 30.95 8.39
N ASP A 63 -2.42 31.21 7.62
CA ASP A 63 -3.73 31.65 8.08
C ASP A 63 -4.68 30.50 8.49
N ILE A 64 -4.28 29.23 8.31
CA ILE A 64 -5.08 28.06 8.64
C ILE A 64 -4.70 27.53 10.03
N PRO A 65 -5.60 27.54 11.01
CA PRO A 65 -5.34 27.00 12.35
C PRO A 65 -4.93 25.51 12.33
N ALA A 66 -4.03 25.11 13.23
CA ALA A 66 -3.53 23.74 13.30
C ALA A 66 -4.64 22.69 13.49
N GLU A 67 -5.67 23.02 14.28
CA GLU A 67 -6.83 22.16 14.48
C GLU A 67 -7.65 21.95 13.20
N VAL A 68 -7.72 22.94 12.31
CA VAL A 68 -8.39 22.83 11.01
C VAL A 68 -7.57 21.94 10.09
N LYS A 69 -6.23 22.12 10.05
CA LYS A 69 -5.32 21.24 9.28
C LYS A 69 -5.46 19.78 9.74
N ALA A 70 -5.49 19.55 11.06
CA ALA A 70 -5.65 18.21 11.62
C ALA A 70 -7.02 17.60 11.27
N ALA A 71 -8.10 18.38 11.38
CA ALA A 71 -9.44 17.92 11.03
C ALA A 71 -9.57 17.58 9.54
N ARG A 72 -9.00 18.40 8.64
CA ARG A 72 -8.94 18.14 7.19
C ARG A 72 -8.16 16.87 6.88
N ALA A 73 -6.99 16.70 7.50
CA ALA A 73 -6.19 15.49 7.32
C ALA A 73 -6.95 14.22 7.78
N SER A 74 -7.55 14.25 8.95
CA SER A 74 -8.34 13.13 9.47
C SER A 74 -9.51 12.79 8.54
N ARG A 75 -10.26 13.78 8.09
CA ARG A 75 -11.40 13.57 7.19
C ARG A 75 -10.98 12.96 5.85
N LEU A 76 -9.87 13.40 5.28
CA LEU A 76 -9.37 12.86 4.03
C LEU A 76 -8.88 11.41 4.20
N MET A 77 -8.23 11.10 5.34
CA MET A 77 -7.84 9.73 5.68
C MET A 77 -9.03 8.80 5.91
N GLU A 78 -10.12 9.27 6.52
CA GLU A 78 -11.36 8.49 6.67
C GLU A 78 -11.98 8.12 5.30
N ILE A 79 -11.96 9.06 4.34
CA ILE A 79 -12.40 8.79 2.97
C ILE A 79 -11.52 7.70 2.34
N GLN A 80 -10.21 7.84 2.45
CA GLN A 80 -9.27 6.86 1.89
C GLN A 80 -9.39 5.50 2.57
N GLN A 81 -9.60 5.45 3.88
CA GLN A 81 -9.80 4.20 4.61
C GLN A 81 -10.97 3.39 4.06
N SER A 82 -12.10 4.06 3.78
CA SER A 82 -13.25 3.41 3.16
C SER A 82 -12.92 2.87 1.76
N ILE A 83 -12.20 3.64 0.95
CA ILE A 83 -11.75 3.22 -0.39
C ILE A 83 -10.80 2.03 -0.30
N SER A 84 -9.85 2.07 0.65
CA SER A 84 -8.88 0.99 0.87
C SER A 84 -9.56 -0.31 1.28
N LEU A 85 -10.54 -0.25 2.18
CA LEU A 85 -11.34 -1.41 2.58
C LEU A 85 -12.07 -2.03 1.36
N GLU A 86 -12.76 -1.24 0.56
CA GLU A 86 -13.44 -1.75 -0.64
C GLU A 86 -12.47 -2.38 -1.64
N HIS A 87 -11.30 -1.77 -1.85
CA HIS A 87 -10.24 -2.35 -2.68
C HIS A 87 -9.73 -3.69 -2.13
N ASN A 88 -9.54 -3.78 -0.82
CA ASN A 88 -9.06 -5.00 -0.18
C ASN A 88 -10.13 -6.10 -0.18
N GLU A 89 -11.39 -5.77 0.10
CA GLU A 89 -12.51 -6.70 0.00
C GLU A 89 -12.66 -7.27 -1.41
N SER A 90 -12.42 -6.46 -2.45
CA SER A 90 -12.47 -6.92 -3.84
C SER A 90 -11.43 -8.00 -4.16
N LYS A 91 -10.36 -8.12 -3.36
CA LYS A 91 -9.30 -9.14 -3.49
C LYS A 91 -9.67 -10.47 -2.84
N MET A 92 -10.74 -10.55 -2.06
CA MET A 92 -11.15 -11.78 -1.37
C MET A 92 -11.38 -12.92 -2.36
N GLY A 93 -10.87 -14.09 -2.03
CA GLY A 93 -10.91 -15.28 -2.88
C GLY A 93 -9.89 -15.30 -4.02
N GLN A 94 -9.28 -14.18 -4.35
CA GLN A 94 -8.22 -14.09 -5.36
C GLN A 94 -6.89 -14.63 -4.83
N THR A 95 -6.00 -14.97 -5.74
CA THR A 95 -4.66 -15.50 -5.41
C THR A 95 -3.59 -14.56 -5.94
N PHE A 96 -2.71 -14.12 -5.04
CA PHE A 96 -1.59 -13.22 -5.35
C PHE A 96 -0.25 -13.90 -5.10
N LYS A 97 0.75 -13.46 -5.86
CA LYS A 97 2.15 -13.80 -5.59
C LYS A 97 2.66 -12.88 -4.49
N VAL A 98 3.01 -13.46 -3.35
CA VAL A 98 3.45 -12.75 -2.15
C VAL A 98 4.92 -13.05 -1.88
N LEU A 99 5.71 -12.00 -1.65
CA LEU A 99 7.06 -12.09 -1.12
C LEU A 99 6.99 -11.96 0.40
N PHE A 100 7.57 -12.92 1.12
CA PHE A 100 7.58 -12.89 2.58
C PHE A 100 8.80 -12.16 3.11
N ASP A 101 8.56 -11.05 3.81
CA ASP A 101 9.60 -10.15 4.31
C ASP A 101 10.07 -10.51 5.72
N ARG A 102 9.15 -10.95 6.60
CA ARG A 102 9.43 -11.25 8.00
C ARG A 102 8.45 -12.24 8.62
N LYS A 103 8.79 -12.70 9.82
CA LYS A 103 7.85 -13.39 10.72
C LYS A 103 7.59 -12.48 11.92
N GLU A 104 6.32 -12.26 12.22
CA GLU A 104 5.88 -11.42 13.32
C GLU A 104 4.80 -12.14 14.13
N GLY A 105 5.10 -12.45 15.39
CA GLY A 105 4.21 -13.23 16.24
C GLY A 105 3.80 -14.56 15.61
N GLU A 106 2.51 -14.73 15.41
CA GLU A 106 1.91 -15.92 14.83
C GLU A 106 1.73 -15.87 13.30
N PHE A 107 2.24 -14.84 12.65
CA PHE A 107 2.09 -14.66 11.21
C PHE A 107 3.44 -14.59 10.48
N PHE A 108 3.45 -15.12 9.26
CA PHE A 108 4.38 -14.70 8.24
C PHE A 108 3.79 -13.50 7.52
N VAL A 109 4.57 -12.44 7.45
CA VAL A 109 4.17 -11.16 6.87
C VAL A 109 4.90 -10.97 5.54
N GLY A 110 4.15 -10.64 4.52
CA GLY A 110 4.67 -10.42 3.19
C GLY A 110 3.86 -9.35 2.45
N ARG A 111 4.19 -9.14 1.20
CA ARG A 111 3.56 -8.12 0.34
C ARG A 111 3.35 -8.65 -1.06
N THR A 112 2.38 -8.07 -1.76
CA THR A 112 2.14 -8.32 -3.17
C THR A 112 3.09 -7.48 -4.05
N GLU A 113 3.04 -7.67 -5.35
CA GLU A 113 3.79 -6.85 -6.31
C GLU A 113 3.31 -5.39 -6.41
N PHE A 114 2.14 -5.10 -5.83
CA PHE A 114 1.53 -3.76 -5.81
C PHE A 114 1.86 -2.96 -4.55
N ASP A 115 2.54 -3.58 -3.58
CA ASP A 115 2.75 -3.02 -2.26
C ASP A 115 4.24 -2.75 -1.97
N SER A 116 4.54 -1.56 -1.46
CA SER A 116 5.87 -1.18 -1.00
C SER A 116 6.14 -1.76 0.39
N PRO A 117 7.40 -2.12 0.71
CA PRO A 117 7.72 -2.62 2.04
C PRO A 117 7.48 -1.56 3.12
N GLU A 118 6.90 -1.96 4.25
CA GLU A 118 6.73 -1.14 5.48
C GLU A 118 5.83 0.10 5.33
N VAL A 119 5.25 0.35 4.17
CA VAL A 119 4.45 1.55 3.89
C VAL A 119 3.03 1.20 3.47
N ASP A 120 2.88 0.15 2.66
CA ASP A 120 1.60 -0.26 2.09
C ASP A 120 1.01 -1.46 2.84
N ASN A 121 -0.08 -2.03 2.30
CA ASN A 121 -0.76 -3.18 2.91
C ASN A 121 0.14 -4.40 2.99
N GLU A 122 -0.06 -5.16 4.04
CA GLU A 122 0.64 -6.42 4.28
C GLU A 122 -0.29 -7.62 4.04
N VAL A 123 0.32 -8.74 3.70
CA VAL A 123 -0.35 -10.03 3.60
C VAL A 123 0.10 -10.91 4.75
N LEU A 124 -0.83 -11.23 5.65
CA LEU A 124 -0.59 -12.03 6.84
C LEU A 124 -1.03 -13.48 6.62
N VAL A 125 -0.10 -14.41 6.81
CA VAL A 125 -0.36 -15.85 6.70
C VAL A 125 -0.08 -16.54 8.04
N PRO A 126 -1.05 -17.27 8.64
CA PRO A 126 -0.86 -17.91 9.93
C PRO A 126 0.27 -18.94 9.90
N ALA A 127 1.29 -18.76 10.75
CA ALA A 127 2.45 -19.65 10.85
C ALA A 127 2.12 -21.05 11.40
N ALA A 128 1.01 -21.17 12.12
CA ALA A 128 0.54 -22.47 12.63
C ALA A 128 0.07 -23.41 11.51
N LYS A 129 -0.41 -22.86 10.39
CA LYS A 129 -0.93 -23.65 9.27
C LYS A 129 0.08 -23.81 8.13
N HIS A 130 0.98 -22.87 7.97
CA HIS A 130 1.87 -22.79 6.83
C HIS A 130 3.29 -22.46 7.26
N TYR A 131 4.26 -23.06 6.61
CA TYR A 131 5.66 -22.66 6.73
C TYR A 131 6.13 -22.05 5.42
N VAL A 132 6.66 -20.85 5.49
CA VAL A 132 7.32 -20.16 4.38
C VAL A 132 8.67 -19.65 4.84
N ARG A 133 9.62 -19.61 3.92
CA ARG A 133 10.95 -19.06 4.20
C ARG A 133 10.95 -17.57 3.86
N ILE A 134 11.52 -16.76 4.74
CA ILE A 134 11.70 -15.33 4.50
C ILE A 134 12.57 -15.12 3.26
N GLY A 135 12.14 -14.21 2.37
CA GLY A 135 12.75 -13.94 1.07
C GLY A 135 12.25 -14.84 -0.06
N ASP A 136 11.42 -15.83 0.21
CA ASP A 136 10.79 -16.65 -0.82
C ASP A 136 9.41 -16.11 -1.20
N TYR A 137 8.96 -16.52 -2.38
CA TYR A 137 7.61 -16.22 -2.87
C TYR A 137 6.67 -17.40 -2.64
N ALA A 138 5.40 -17.10 -2.40
CA ALA A 138 4.33 -18.09 -2.48
C ALA A 138 3.09 -17.51 -3.18
N GLN A 139 2.23 -18.39 -3.69
CA GLN A 139 0.88 -18.03 -4.09
C GLN A 139 -0.02 -18.10 -2.86
N VAL A 140 -0.64 -16.99 -2.52
CA VAL A 140 -1.51 -16.83 -1.35
C VAL A 140 -2.90 -16.46 -1.82
N ARG A 141 -3.90 -17.26 -1.41
CA ARG A 141 -5.30 -16.93 -1.60
C ARG A 141 -5.78 -16.08 -0.44
N ILE A 142 -6.34 -14.92 -0.74
CA ILE A 142 -6.88 -14.01 0.27
C ILE A 142 -8.18 -14.57 0.84
N THR A 143 -8.27 -14.63 2.15
CA THR A 143 -9.41 -15.18 2.90
C THR A 143 -10.16 -14.16 3.72
N GLU A 144 -9.47 -13.07 4.12
CA GLU A 144 -10.04 -11.98 4.90
C GLU A 144 -9.31 -10.67 4.52
N ALA A 145 -10.01 -9.55 4.63
CA ALA A 145 -9.50 -8.23 4.30
C ALA A 145 -9.91 -7.23 5.38
N THR A 146 -8.99 -6.33 5.70
CA THR A 146 -9.22 -5.12 6.50
C THR A 146 -8.91 -3.89 5.66
N ASP A 147 -9.05 -2.72 6.22
CA ASP A 147 -8.70 -1.45 5.58
C ASP A 147 -7.20 -1.31 5.30
N TYR A 148 -6.35 -2.00 6.07
CA TYR A 148 -4.88 -1.92 5.94
C TYR A 148 -4.22 -3.23 5.55
N ASP A 149 -4.81 -4.40 5.87
CA ASP A 149 -4.15 -5.68 5.71
C ASP A 149 -5.03 -6.73 5.04
N LEU A 150 -4.36 -7.71 4.45
CA LEU A 150 -4.96 -8.89 3.85
C LEU A 150 -4.54 -10.14 4.64
N TYR A 151 -5.47 -11.04 4.90
CA TYR A 151 -5.16 -12.35 5.48
C TYR A 151 -5.34 -13.42 4.41
N GLY A 152 -4.47 -14.44 4.44
CA GLY A 152 -4.53 -15.47 3.42
C GLY A 152 -3.93 -16.80 3.80
N GLU A 153 -4.09 -17.75 2.90
CA GLU A 153 -3.57 -19.11 3.01
C GLU A 153 -2.67 -19.41 1.82
N VAL A 154 -1.51 -20.02 2.09
CA VAL A 154 -0.61 -20.47 1.01
C VAL A 154 -1.25 -21.60 0.23
N VAL A 155 -1.44 -21.39 -1.07
CA VAL A 155 -1.94 -22.42 -1.98
C VAL A 155 -0.83 -23.12 -2.76
N LYS A 156 0.33 -22.42 -2.96
CA LYS A 156 1.49 -22.97 -3.64
C LYS A 156 2.77 -22.23 -3.24
N LEU A 157 3.80 -22.97 -2.86
CA LEU A 157 5.14 -22.42 -2.65
C LEU A 157 5.84 -22.21 -4.00
N CYS A 158 6.45 -21.03 -4.17
CA CYS A 158 7.26 -20.71 -5.34
C CYS A 158 8.73 -20.74 -4.92
N PHE A 159 9.36 -21.89 -4.95
CA PHE A 159 10.79 -21.98 -4.66
C PHE A 159 11.59 -21.21 -5.73
N ARG A 160 12.55 -20.41 -5.30
CA ARG A 160 13.58 -19.90 -6.20
C ARG A 160 14.29 -21.12 -6.79
N SER A 161 14.20 -21.32 -8.09
CA SER A 161 15.03 -22.28 -8.81
C SER A 161 16.48 -21.88 -8.59
N GLN A 162 17.15 -22.48 -7.62
CA GLN A 162 18.61 -22.51 -7.64
C GLN A 162 18.97 -23.36 -8.83
N SER A 163 19.52 -22.75 -9.88
CA SER A 163 20.24 -23.47 -10.92
C SER A 163 21.41 -24.18 -10.23
N ILE A 164 21.18 -25.44 -9.85
CA ILE A 164 22.25 -26.33 -9.48
C ILE A 164 22.94 -26.64 -10.80
N THR A 165 23.95 -25.84 -11.15
CA THR A 165 24.95 -26.22 -12.14
C THR A 165 25.68 -27.40 -11.49
N ARG A 166 25.24 -28.63 -11.81
CA ARG A 166 26.03 -29.84 -11.57
C ARG A 166 27.29 -29.71 -12.39
N PHE A 167 28.36 -29.33 -11.72
CA PHE A 167 29.71 -29.61 -12.24
C PHE A 167 29.88 -31.14 -12.19
N LEU A 168 29.67 -31.78 -13.32
CA LEU A 168 30.19 -33.12 -13.60
C LEU A 168 31.70 -32.96 -13.71
N VAL A 169 32.41 -33.28 -12.63
CA VAL A 169 33.84 -33.59 -12.72
C VAL A 169 33.90 -34.97 -13.35
N ALA A 170 34.25 -35.01 -14.63
CA ALA A 170 34.69 -36.22 -15.24
C ALA A 170 36.05 -36.58 -14.67
N ALA A 171 36.12 -37.65 -13.89
CA ALA A 171 37.36 -38.28 -13.51
C ALA A 171 37.70 -39.23 -14.66
N ASP A 172 38.65 -38.87 -15.49
CA ASP A 172 39.32 -39.77 -16.39
C ASP A 172 40.43 -40.51 -15.63
N VAL A 173 40.35 -41.82 -15.70
CA VAL A 173 41.41 -42.77 -15.36
C VAL A 173 42.26 -42.99 -16.56
#